data_850eeda44221bfa20020b4b7ddd9b1c0
#
_entry.id   850eeda44221bfa20020b4b7ddd9b1c0
#
_cell.length_a   1.000
_cell.length_b   1.000
_cell.length_c   1.000
_cell.angle_alpha   90.00
_cell.angle_beta   90.00
_cell.angle_gamma   90.00
#
_symmetry.space_group_name_H-M   'P 1'
#
loop_
_entity.id
_entity.type
_entity.pdbx_description
1 polymer ?
#
loop_
_entity_poly.entity_id
_entity_poly.type
_entity_poly.pdbx_seq_one_letter_code
_entity_poly.pdbx_strand_id
1 'polypeptide(L)'
;MDLTFTPEEQAFRERIRGWVAQHLPADISHKVHNALHLTRDDMQRWARILGKEGWHGYGWPKAFGGPGWTAVERHLFEEECALAGAPRIIPFGPVMVAPVIMAFGTPEQQQRHLPGIMSGDVWWSQGYSEPGSGSDLASLKCKAERRGDYYIVNGQKTWTTLGQYGEWIFCLVRTNSEGRQQAGISFLLIDMKTPGVSVRPIVLLDGSVEVNEVWFDNVEVPVDNLVGEENKGWTYAKYLLAHERAGIGEVNRAKRELERLKRIAQLEGLYEDGRFRDQIALLEVDIVALEMLILRVVSASRSTGKESGKQTLDVAGLLKIRGSEIQQRYTELMMLAGGPFSVPFVAEAMEAGWQGDAVGAAHFAPLTGSYFNYRKTTIYGGSNEVQRNIVAQTVLGS
;
A
#
# COMPACT_ATOMS: atom_id res chain seq x y z
N MET A 1 -9.22 -15.45 24.31
CA MET A 1 -9.32 -14.33 23.35
C MET A 1 -10.53 -14.62 22.49
N ASP A 2 -11.54 -13.80 22.52
CA ASP A 2 -12.71 -13.93 21.67
C ASP A 2 -12.45 -13.21 20.34
N LEU A 3 -12.51 -13.93 19.23
CA LEU A 3 -12.31 -13.41 17.87
C LEU A 3 -13.66 -13.23 17.14
N THR A 4 -14.79 -13.51 17.79
CA THR A 4 -16.11 -13.30 17.21
C THR A 4 -16.42 -11.79 17.17
N PHE A 5 -17.12 -11.40 16.10
CA PHE A 5 -17.60 -10.02 15.99
C PHE A 5 -18.86 -9.83 16.82
N THR A 6 -18.96 -8.69 17.49
CA THR A 6 -20.16 -8.32 18.25
C THR A 6 -21.35 -8.05 17.33
N PRO A 7 -22.59 -8.03 17.84
CA PRO A 7 -23.76 -7.66 17.03
C PRO A 7 -23.61 -6.27 16.37
N GLU A 8 -22.98 -5.30 17.07
CA GLU A 8 -22.73 -3.95 16.54
C GLU A 8 -21.71 -3.96 15.41
N GLU A 9 -20.65 -4.77 15.53
CA GLU A 9 -19.65 -4.97 14.49
C GLU A 9 -20.23 -5.69 13.26
N GLN A 10 -21.12 -6.68 13.47
CA GLN A 10 -21.86 -7.31 12.38
C GLN A 10 -22.80 -6.32 11.67
N ALA A 11 -23.52 -5.50 12.43
CA ALA A 11 -24.36 -4.45 11.85
C ALA A 11 -23.54 -3.42 11.07
N PHE A 12 -22.35 -3.07 11.57
CA PHE A 12 -21.40 -2.23 10.85
C PHE A 12 -21.00 -2.87 9.52
N ARG A 13 -20.59 -4.15 9.54
CA ARG A 13 -20.20 -4.91 8.33
C ARG A 13 -21.32 -4.89 7.28
N GLU A 14 -22.57 -5.19 7.67
CA GLU A 14 -23.70 -5.19 6.73
C GLU A 14 -23.97 -3.79 6.15
N ARG A 15 -23.84 -2.76 6.96
CA ARG A 15 -23.97 -1.36 6.50
C ARG A 15 -22.90 -1.03 5.45
N ILE A 16 -21.62 -1.39 5.71
CA ILE A 16 -20.52 -1.16 4.76
C ILE A 16 -20.74 -1.95 3.48
N ARG A 17 -21.10 -3.23 3.58
CA ARG A 17 -21.40 -4.10 2.43
C ARG A 17 -22.48 -3.48 1.54
N GLY A 18 -23.60 -3.06 2.14
CA GLY A 18 -24.70 -2.44 1.42
C GLY A 18 -24.29 -1.13 0.75
N TRP A 19 -23.52 -0.29 1.45
CA TRP A 19 -23.03 0.96 0.89
C TRP A 19 -22.06 0.73 -0.28
N VAL A 20 -21.08 -0.18 -0.13
CA VAL A 20 -20.13 -0.51 -1.21
C VAL A 20 -20.86 -1.04 -2.43
N ALA A 21 -21.84 -1.94 -2.25
CA ALA A 21 -22.63 -2.47 -3.36
C ALA A 21 -23.38 -1.38 -4.15
N GLN A 22 -23.76 -0.28 -3.50
CA GLN A 22 -24.47 0.84 -4.16
C GLN A 22 -23.54 1.86 -4.81
N HIS A 23 -22.32 2.03 -4.29
CA HIS A 23 -21.44 3.16 -4.68
C HIS A 23 -20.21 2.75 -5.47
N LEU A 24 -19.79 1.46 -5.40
CA LEU A 24 -18.65 1.01 -6.19
C LEU A 24 -19.01 0.90 -7.66
N PRO A 25 -18.31 1.64 -8.56
CA PRO A 25 -18.60 1.55 -9.99
C PRO A 25 -18.33 0.14 -10.53
N ALA A 26 -19.27 -0.41 -11.28
CA ALA A 26 -19.21 -1.78 -11.80
C ALA A 26 -18.01 -2.02 -12.74
N ASP A 27 -17.64 -1.02 -13.54
CA ASP A 27 -16.47 -1.06 -14.42
C ASP A 27 -15.17 -1.20 -13.63
N ILE A 28 -15.05 -0.49 -12.51
CA ILE A 28 -13.88 -0.58 -11.61
C ILE A 28 -13.82 -1.96 -10.93
N SER A 29 -14.97 -2.40 -10.38
CA SER A 29 -15.05 -3.73 -9.74
C SER A 29 -14.70 -4.86 -10.73
N HIS A 30 -15.18 -4.75 -11.97
CA HIS A 30 -14.83 -5.70 -13.03
C HIS A 30 -13.32 -5.78 -13.28
N LYS A 31 -12.64 -4.63 -13.41
CA LYS A 31 -11.19 -4.57 -13.59
C LYS A 31 -10.46 -5.25 -12.43
N VAL A 32 -10.84 -4.95 -11.20
CA VAL A 32 -10.20 -5.52 -10.01
C VAL A 32 -10.40 -7.03 -9.92
N HIS A 33 -11.61 -7.54 -10.16
CA HIS A 33 -11.88 -8.99 -10.12
C HIS A 33 -11.19 -9.78 -11.21
N ASN A 34 -10.84 -9.14 -12.33
CA ASN A 34 -10.15 -9.78 -13.46
C ASN A 34 -8.66 -9.41 -13.52
N ALA A 35 -8.10 -8.73 -12.52
CA ALA A 35 -6.71 -8.26 -12.45
C ALA A 35 -6.29 -7.44 -13.68
N LEU A 36 -7.19 -6.62 -14.21
CA LEU A 36 -6.91 -5.66 -15.26
C LEU A 36 -6.30 -4.38 -14.67
N HIS A 37 -5.57 -3.64 -15.50
CA HIS A 37 -4.97 -2.38 -15.06
C HIS A 37 -6.03 -1.36 -14.67
N LEU A 38 -5.78 -0.67 -13.56
CA LEU A 38 -6.55 0.47 -13.11
C LEU A 38 -5.88 1.76 -13.59
N THR A 39 -6.63 2.62 -14.23
CA THR A 39 -6.15 3.94 -14.61
C THR A 39 -6.09 4.88 -13.41
N ARG A 40 -5.40 6.03 -13.55
CA ARG A 40 -5.47 7.11 -12.56
C ARG A 40 -6.92 7.50 -12.25
N ASP A 41 -7.74 7.62 -13.29
CA ASP A 41 -9.16 8.01 -13.15
C ASP A 41 -9.95 6.98 -12.33
N ASP A 42 -9.78 5.69 -12.57
CA ASP A 42 -10.44 4.64 -11.79
C ASP A 42 -10.15 4.78 -10.30
N MET A 43 -8.86 4.93 -9.96
CA MET A 43 -8.41 5.06 -8.57
C MET A 43 -8.93 6.36 -7.94
N GLN A 44 -8.89 7.47 -8.68
CA GLN A 44 -9.33 8.77 -8.17
C GLN A 44 -10.85 8.86 -8.04
N ARG A 45 -11.62 8.27 -8.96
CA ARG A 45 -13.09 8.16 -8.86
C ARG A 45 -13.48 7.46 -7.55
N TRP A 46 -12.83 6.33 -7.24
CA TRP A 46 -13.09 5.61 -5.99
C TRP A 46 -12.68 6.42 -4.77
N ALA A 47 -11.49 7.02 -4.78
CA ALA A 47 -11.02 7.89 -3.70
C ALA A 47 -12.00 9.03 -3.41
N ARG A 48 -12.53 9.69 -4.47
CA ARG A 48 -13.53 10.77 -4.34
C ARG A 48 -14.87 10.29 -3.80
N ILE A 49 -15.32 9.09 -4.19
CA ILE A 49 -16.53 8.48 -3.63
C ILE A 49 -16.37 8.29 -2.12
N LEU A 50 -15.24 7.73 -1.69
CA LEU A 50 -14.91 7.57 -0.27
C LEU A 50 -14.74 8.92 0.43
N GLY A 51 -14.13 9.91 -0.24
CA GLY A 51 -13.89 11.25 0.29
C GLY A 51 -15.18 11.99 0.67
N LYS A 52 -16.25 11.82 -0.10
CA LYS A 52 -17.57 12.41 0.20
C LYS A 52 -18.16 11.93 1.54
N GLU A 53 -17.83 10.71 1.94
CA GLU A 53 -18.25 10.11 3.21
C GLU A 53 -17.25 10.37 4.36
N GLY A 54 -16.10 11.01 4.06
CA GLY A 54 -14.99 11.09 4.99
C GLY A 54 -14.25 9.75 5.20
N TRP A 55 -14.44 8.77 4.31
CA TRP A 55 -13.90 7.42 4.44
C TRP A 55 -12.60 7.20 3.66
N HIS A 56 -12.18 8.13 2.83
CA HIS A 56 -10.86 8.06 2.22
C HIS A 56 -9.76 8.09 3.28
N GLY A 57 -9.96 8.88 4.35
CA GLY A 57 -9.17 8.86 5.58
C GLY A 57 -9.78 7.96 6.65
N TYR A 58 -10.17 6.73 6.34
CA TYR A 58 -10.89 5.81 7.24
C TYR A 58 -10.19 5.53 8.58
N GLY A 59 -8.88 5.71 8.64
CA GLY A 59 -8.07 5.60 9.87
C GLY A 59 -7.94 6.92 10.66
N TRP A 60 -8.51 8.03 10.17
CA TRP A 60 -8.30 9.32 10.80
C TRP A 60 -9.21 9.55 12.01
N PRO A 61 -8.71 10.30 13.03
CA PRO A 61 -9.54 10.77 14.12
C PRO A 61 -10.64 11.72 13.63
N LYS A 62 -11.75 11.77 14.37
CA LYS A 62 -12.87 12.70 14.09
C LYS A 62 -12.44 14.17 14.05
N ALA A 63 -11.45 14.55 14.87
CA ALA A 63 -10.92 15.91 14.91
C ALA A 63 -10.34 16.38 13.57
N PHE A 64 -9.94 15.46 12.69
CA PHE A 64 -9.41 15.74 11.35
C PHE A 64 -10.37 15.32 10.22
N GLY A 65 -11.65 15.18 10.52
CA GLY A 65 -12.68 14.84 9.54
C GLY A 65 -12.80 13.35 9.18
N GLY A 66 -12.06 12.48 9.88
CA GLY A 66 -12.19 11.04 9.72
C GLY A 66 -13.40 10.46 10.47
N PRO A 67 -13.79 9.22 10.20
CA PRO A 67 -14.94 8.58 10.85
C PRO A 67 -14.67 8.20 12.31
N GLY A 68 -13.39 8.14 12.73
CA GLY A 68 -12.99 7.73 14.05
C GLY A 68 -13.29 6.27 14.37
N TRP A 69 -13.20 5.41 13.37
CA TRP A 69 -13.48 3.98 13.49
C TRP A 69 -12.48 3.24 14.36
N THR A 70 -12.96 2.25 15.09
CA THR A 70 -12.14 1.28 15.81
C THR A 70 -11.26 0.46 14.86
N ALA A 71 -10.26 -0.23 15.38
CA ALA A 71 -9.42 -1.12 14.56
C ALA A 71 -10.24 -2.25 13.91
N VAL A 72 -11.29 -2.75 14.61
CA VAL A 72 -12.19 -3.77 14.06
C VAL A 72 -13.03 -3.21 12.92
N GLU A 73 -13.63 -2.03 13.09
CA GLU A 73 -14.43 -1.39 12.04
C GLU A 73 -13.59 -1.07 10.80
N ARG A 74 -12.33 -0.62 10.97
CA ARG A 74 -11.40 -0.43 9.86
C ARG A 74 -11.11 -1.72 9.12
N HIS A 75 -10.85 -2.81 9.86
CA HIS A 75 -10.63 -4.12 9.26
C HIS A 75 -11.84 -4.61 8.46
N LEU A 76 -13.05 -4.48 9.01
CA LEU A 76 -14.30 -4.85 8.34
C LEU A 76 -14.54 -4.00 7.09
N PHE A 77 -14.27 -2.71 7.14
CA PHE A 77 -14.36 -1.81 5.98
C PHE A 77 -13.41 -2.25 4.85
N GLU A 78 -12.14 -2.50 5.17
CA GLU A 78 -11.16 -2.97 4.19
C GLU A 78 -11.57 -4.32 3.59
N GLU A 79 -12.10 -5.23 4.40
CA GLU A 79 -12.55 -6.54 3.96
C GLU A 79 -13.71 -6.43 2.97
N GLU A 80 -14.78 -5.71 3.32
CA GLU A 80 -15.95 -5.55 2.45
C GLU A 80 -15.59 -4.83 1.14
N CYS A 81 -14.73 -3.80 1.18
CA CYS A 81 -14.20 -3.16 -0.01
C CYS A 81 -13.42 -4.14 -0.90
N ALA A 82 -12.51 -4.92 -0.32
CA ALA A 82 -11.68 -5.85 -1.07
C ALA A 82 -12.50 -6.97 -1.72
N LEU A 83 -13.46 -7.56 -0.98
CA LEU A 83 -14.34 -8.62 -1.48
C LEU A 83 -15.26 -8.13 -2.60
N ALA A 84 -15.74 -6.90 -2.53
CA ALA A 84 -16.54 -6.27 -3.58
C ALA A 84 -15.74 -5.90 -4.85
N GLY A 85 -14.42 -6.03 -4.81
CA GLY A 85 -13.55 -5.63 -5.93
C GLY A 85 -13.30 -4.12 -5.99
N ALA A 86 -13.32 -3.43 -4.85
CA ALA A 86 -12.88 -2.04 -4.80
C ALA A 86 -11.36 -1.93 -5.00
N PRO A 87 -10.87 -0.87 -5.66
CA PRO A 87 -9.45 -0.58 -5.71
C PRO A 87 -8.87 -0.40 -4.31
N ARG A 88 -7.63 -0.81 -4.12
CA ARG A 88 -6.89 -0.46 -2.91
C ARG A 88 -6.80 1.06 -2.80
N ILE A 89 -7.08 1.60 -1.63
CA ILE A 89 -6.81 3.01 -1.33
C ILE A 89 -5.30 3.23 -1.45
N ILE A 90 -4.89 4.20 -2.28
CA ILE A 90 -3.47 4.54 -2.45
C ILE A 90 -2.99 5.17 -1.14
N PRO A 91 -2.03 4.55 -0.43
CA PRO A 91 -1.78 4.85 0.99
C PRO A 91 -1.01 6.16 1.23
N PHE A 92 -0.32 6.69 0.21
CA PHE A 92 0.66 7.76 0.40
C PHE A 92 0.06 9.02 1.03
N GLY A 93 -1.13 9.46 0.59
CA GLY A 93 -1.86 10.55 1.20
C GLY A 93 -2.50 10.14 2.54
N PRO A 94 -3.57 9.33 2.52
CA PRO A 94 -4.42 9.13 3.69
C PRO A 94 -3.81 8.29 4.82
N VAL A 95 -2.91 7.35 4.50
CA VAL A 95 -2.35 6.40 5.49
C VAL A 95 -0.94 6.77 5.92
N MET A 96 -0.16 7.40 5.04
CA MET A 96 1.27 7.69 5.30
C MET A 96 1.51 9.14 5.71
N VAL A 97 1.38 10.11 4.80
CA VAL A 97 1.75 11.50 5.07
C VAL A 97 0.77 12.21 5.98
N ALA A 98 -0.54 11.96 5.86
CA ALA A 98 -1.53 12.65 6.67
C ALA A 98 -1.35 12.41 8.20
N PRO A 99 -1.14 11.17 8.70
CA PRO A 99 -0.82 10.96 10.11
C PRO A 99 0.43 11.72 10.57
N VAL A 100 1.45 11.86 9.72
CA VAL A 100 2.65 12.64 10.05
C VAL A 100 2.34 14.13 10.15
N ILE A 101 1.57 14.68 9.19
CA ILE A 101 1.12 16.08 9.21
C ILE A 101 0.24 16.35 10.42
N MET A 102 -0.67 15.44 10.78
CA MET A 102 -1.51 15.57 11.97
C MET A 102 -0.71 15.61 13.27
N ALA A 103 0.35 14.80 13.36
CA ALA A 103 1.12 14.66 14.60
C ALA A 103 2.25 15.70 14.75
N PHE A 104 2.84 16.14 13.65
CA PHE A 104 4.07 16.94 13.65
C PHE A 104 4.01 18.17 12.76
N GLY A 105 3.03 18.28 11.87
CA GLY A 105 2.85 19.44 10.99
C GLY A 105 2.26 20.64 11.74
N THR A 106 2.51 21.83 11.18
CA THR A 106 1.91 23.08 11.69
C THR A 106 0.42 23.13 11.37
N PRO A 107 -0.37 23.98 12.07
CA PRO A 107 -1.78 24.20 11.74
C PRO A 107 -1.99 24.59 10.26
N GLU A 108 -1.08 25.40 9.70
CA GLU A 108 -1.14 25.84 8.29
C GLU A 108 -0.91 24.67 7.35
N GLN A 109 0.04 23.77 7.64
CA GLN A 109 0.25 22.53 6.87
C GLN A 109 -0.96 21.60 6.94
N GLN A 110 -1.55 21.45 8.12
CA GLN A 110 -2.77 20.64 8.31
C GLN A 110 -3.92 21.22 7.50
N GLN A 111 -4.17 22.52 7.57
CA GLN A 111 -5.23 23.19 6.82
C GLN A 111 -5.01 23.14 5.30
N ARG A 112 -3.76 23.23 4.86
CA ARG A 112 -3.41 23.20 3.42
C ARG A 112 -3.56 21.82 2.81
N HIS A 113 -3.17 20.77 3.50
CA HIS A 113 -2.98 19.45 2.88
C HIS A 113 -4.07 18.43 3.23
N LEU A 114 -4.56 18.41 4.48
CA LEU A 114 -5.49 17.35 4.90
C LEU A 114 -6.82 17.35 4.13
N PRO A 115 -7.46 18.49 3.82
CA PRO A 115 -8.71 18.49 3.07
C PRO A 115 -8.58 17.86 1.68
N GLY A 116 -7.51 18.20 0.93
CA GLY A 116 -7.27 17.67 -0.41
C GLY A 116 -6.93 16.16 -0.41
N ILE A 117 -6.29 15.67 0.66
CA ILE A 117 -6.07 14.24 0.87
C ILE A 117 -7.41 13.54 1.17
N MET A 118 -8.22 14.08 2.07
CA MET A 118 -9.51 13.49 2.45
C MET A 118 -10.47 13.41 1.26
N SER A 119 -10.54 14.46 0.44
CA SER A 119 -11.42 14.47 -0.74
C SER A 119 -11.00 13.49 -1.85
N GLY A 120 -9.75 13.00 -1.82
CA GLY A 120 -9.17 12.18 -2.88
C GLY A 120 -8.80 12.98 -4.14
N ASP A 121 -8.75 14.31 -4.06
CA ASP A 121 -8.41 15.18 -5.19
C ASP A 121 -6.91 15.33 -5.39
N VAL A 122 -6.13 15.33 -4.30
CA VAL A 122 -4.68 15.55 -4.32
C VAL A 122 -3.94 14.23 -4.21
N TRP A 123 -3.11 13.96 -5.21
CA TRP A 123 -2.30 12.74 -5.26
C TRP A 123 -0.93 12.94 -4.61
N TRP A 124 -0.60 12.09 -3.64
CA TRP A 124 0.67 12.09 -2.94
C TRP A 124 1.57 10.93 -3.36
N SER A 125 2.87 11.15 -3.31
CA SER A 125 3.90 10.15 -3.55
C SER A 125 4.92 10.11 -2.41
N GLN A 126 5.66 9.00 -2.29
CA GLN A 126 6.69 8.79 -1.29
C GLN A 126 8.09 8.87 -1.91
N GLY A 127 8.93 9.75 -1.39
CA GLY A 127 10.33 9.93 -1.80
C GLY A 127 11.29 9.43 -0.72
N TYR A 128 11.39 8.12 -0.49
CA TYR A 128 12.28 7.55 0.52
C TYR A 128 13.52 6.95 -0.11
N SER A 129 13.39 5.84 -0.84
CA SER A 129 14.48 5.07 -1.42
C SER A 129 15.26 5.86 -2.46
N GLU A 130 16.57 5.57 -2.54
CA GLU A 130 17.49 6.06 -3.57
C GLU A 130 18.20 4.88 -4.22
N PRO A 131 18.84 5.02 -5.39
CA PRO A 131 19.54 3.91 -6.05
C PRO A 131 20.52 3.16 -5.14
N GLY A 132 21.18 3.87 -4.20
CA GLY A 132 22.12 3.30 -3.24
C GLY A 132 21.57 3.12 -1.82
N SER A 133 20.29 3.42 -1.56
CA SER A 133 19.71 3.49 -0.21
C SER A 133 18.29 2.99 -0.19
N GLY A 134 18.11 1.66 -0.20
CA GLY A 134 16.82 0.98 -0.05
C GLY A 134 16.64 0.44 1.37
N SER A 135 17.11 -0.78 1.65
CA SER A 135 17.08 -1.38 2.99
C SER A 135 17.89 -0.60 4.02
N ASP A 136 19.05 -0.06 3.62
CA ASP A 136 19.81 0.92 4.42
C ASP A 136 19.35 2.36 4.10
N LEU A 137 18.10 2.66 4.46
CA LEU A 137 17.50 3.96 4.18
C LEU A 137 18.23 5.12 4.85
N ALA A 138 18.88 4.88 6.00
CA ALA A 138 19.63 5.93 6.71
C ALA A 138 20.82 6.47 5.92
N SER A 139 21.32 5.73 4.94
CA SER A 139 22.44 6.15 4.06
C SER A 139 22.02 7.08 2.90
N LEU A 140 20.76 7.54 2.86
CA LEU A 140 20.24 8.43 1.82
C LEU A 140 21.11 9.69 1.63
N LYS A 141 21.24 10.15 0.39
CA LYS A 141 22.14 11.24 -0.05
C LYS A 141 21.42 12.42 -0.70
N CYS A 142 20.13 12.30 -1.04
CA CYS A 142 19.36 13.42 -1.58
C CYS A 142 19.43 14.59 -0.62
N LYS A 143 20.15 15.67 -1.03
CA LYS A 143 20.57 16.76 -0.15
C LYS A 143 19.55 17.88 -0.17
N ALA A 144 19.35 18.55 0.98
CA ALA A 144 18.58 19.77 1.09
C ALA A 144 19.41 20.79 1.88
N GLU A 145 19.87 21.83 1.21
CA GLU A 145 20.64 22.93 1.80
C GLU A 145 19.73 24.13 2.06
N ARG A 146 19.67 24.59 3.31
CA ARG A 146 18.91 25.81 3.62
C ARG A 146 19.60 27.06 3.07
N ARG A 147 18.87 27.86 2.28
CA ARG A 147 19.29 29.15 1.75
C ARG A 147 18.18 30.17 1.96
N GLY A 148 18.31 30.95 3.02
CA GLY A 148 17.26 31.90 3.41
C GLY A 148 15.95 31.21 3.75
N ASP A 149 14.90 31.52 3.00
CA ASP A 149 13.54 31.00 3.19
C ASP A 149 13.26 29.73 2.38
N TYR A 150 14.28 29.11 1.77
CA TYR A 150 14.16 27.91 0.95
C TYR A 150 15.18 26.85 1.35
N TYR A 151 14.81 25.58 1.11
CA TYR A 151 15.73 24.47 0.94
C TYR A 151 16.01 24.25 -0.54
N ILE A 152 17.28 24.20 -0.93
CA ILE A 152 17.68 23.80 -2.29
C ILE A 152 17.91 22.29 -2.29
N VAL A 153 17.02 21.57 -2.96
CA VAL A 153 17.03 20.10 -2.99
C VAL A 153 17.72 19.61 -4.24
N ASN A 154 18.69 18.72 -4.05
CA ASN A 154 19.44 18.06 -5.11
C ASN A 154 19.58 16.58 -4.85
N GLY A 155 19.27 15.74 -5.85
CA GLY A 155 19.42 14.30 -5.75
C GLY A 155 18.37 13.52 -6.52
N GLN A 156 18.20 12.25 -6.15
CA GLN A 156 17.31 11.34 -6.83
C GLN A 156 16.58 10.44 -5.81
N LYS A 157 15.31 10.20 -6.07
CA LYS A 157 14.53 9.13 -5.44
C LYS A 157 14.21 8.06 -6.47
N THR A 158 14.08 6.81 -6.01
CA THR A 158 13.75 5.68 -6.90
C THR A 158 12.64 4.83 -6.29
N TRP A 159 12.00 4.02 -7.12
CA TRP A 159 10.87 3.17 -6.76
C TRP A 159 9.66 3.96 -6.23
N THR A 160 9.52 5.23 -6.67
CA THR A 160 8.39 6.08 -6.28
C THR A 160 7.12 5.59 -6.97
N THR A 161 6.30 4.86 -6.22
CA THR A 161 5.06 4.27 -6.73
C THR A 161 4.09 5.36 -7.15
N LEU A 162 3.59 5.25 -8.40
CA LEU A 162 2.65 6.17 -9.04
C LEU A 162 3.13 7.64 -9.01
N GLY A 163 4.45 7.84 -8.98
CA GLY A 163 5.07 9.17 -8.96
C GLY A 163 4.70 10.04 -10.16
N GLN A 164 4.40 9.43 -11.31
CA GLN A 164 3.92 10.12 -12.51
C GLN A 164 2.56 10.81 -12.31
N TYR A 165 1.81 10.45 -11.29
CA TYR A 165 0.52 11.06 -10.93
C TYR A 165 0.62 12.01 -9.74
N GLY A 166 1.78 12.03 -9.04
CA GLY A 166 2.01 12.81 -7.84
C GLY A 166 1.88 14.32 -8.09
N GLU A 167 1.07 14.98 -7.28
CA GLU A 167 1.03 16.44 -7.19
C GLU A 167 1.95 16.91 -6.07
N TRP A 168 2.09 16.10 -5.03
CA TRP A 168 2.98 16.28 -3.90
C TRP A 168 3.79 15.02 -3.64
N ILE A 169 5.02 15.21 -3.16
CA ILE A 169 5.87 14.13 -2.67
C ILE A 169 6.39 14.47 -1.28
N PHE A 170 6.26 13.52 -0.34
CA PHE A 170 6.93 13.65 0.95
C PHE A 170 8.28 12.92 0.90
N CYS A 171 9.34 13.66 1.19
CA CYS A 171 10.71 13.20 1.02
C CYS A 171 11.49 13.16 2.33
N LEU A 172 12.28 12.09 2.50
CA LEU A 172 13.40 12.12 3.42
C LEU A 172 14.61 12.69 2.69
N VAL A 173 15.21 13.74 3.24
CA VAL A 173 16.36 14.44 2.65
C VAL A 173 17.47 14.60 3.67
N ARG A 174 18.71 14.72 3.17
CA ARG A 174 19.91 14.96 3.97
C ARG A 174 20.10 16.46 4.21
N THR A 175 19.85 16.91 5.42
CA THR A 175 20.09 18.31 5.85
C THR A 175 21.37 18.49 6.64
N ASN A 176 21.86 17.41 7.27
CA ASN A 176 23.16 17.40 7.97
C ASN A 176 23.86 16.07 7.73
N SER A 177 25.16 16.09 7.56
CA SER A 177 26.03 14.92 7.36
C SER A 177 26.93 14.62 8.55
N GLU A 178 26.82 15.37 9.66
CA GLU A 178 27.61 15.19 10.85
C GLU A 178 26.97 14.14 11.79
N GLY A 179 27.79 13.33 12.44
CA GLY A 179 27.38 12.37 13.44
C GLY A 179 26.71 11.12 12.84
N ARG A 180 25.65 10.62 13.53
CA ARG A 180 24.94 9.41 13.08
C ARG A 180 24.08 9.73 11.86
N GLN A 181 24.08 8.83 10.86
CA GLN A 181 23.32 9.01 9.62
C GLN A 181 21.85 9.38 9.84
N GLN A 182 21.21 8.77 10.84
CA GLN A 182 19.80 9.02 11.18
C GLN A 182 19.55 10.45 11.69
N ALA A 183 20.56 11.09 12.30
CA ALA A 183 20.42 12.39 12.95
C ALA A 183 20.41 13.58 11.97
N GLY A 184 20.80 13.37 10.72
CA GLY A 184 20.88 14.44 9.70
C GLY A 184 19.79 14.34 8.64
N ILE A 185 18.68 13.69 8.91
CA ILE A 185 17.57 13.51 7.98
C ILE A 185 16.40 14.40 8.36
N SER A 186 15.85 15.11 7.39
CA SER A 186 14.63 15.94 7.52
C SER A 186 13.50 15.41 6.63
N PHE A 187 12.27 15.83 6.95
CA PHE A 187 11.06 15.42 6.24
C PHE A 187 10.46 16.62 5.53
N LEU A 188 10.55 16.67 4.20
CA LEU A 188 10.07 17.78 3.37
C LEU A 188 8.85 17.40 2.55
N LEU A 189 7.90 18.33 2.42
CA LEU A 189 6.79 18.27 1.48
C LEU A 189 7.17 19.06 0.23
N ILE A 190 7.26 18.41 -0.93
CA ILE A 190 7.70 19.03 -2.17
C ILE A 190 6.55 19.00 -3.17
N ASP A 191 6.22 20.16 -3.74
CA ASP A 191 5.30 20.26 -4.87
C ASP A 191 5.99 19.70 -6.12
N MET A 192 5.39 18.69 -6.73
CA MET A 192 5.95 18.01 -7.90
C MET A 192 5.98 18.87 -9.16
N LYS A 193 5.30 20.03 -9.14
CA LYS A 193 5.33 21.03 -10.23
C LYS A 193 6.46 22.04 -10.08
N THR A 194 7.22 22.00 -8.98
CA THR A 194 8.34 22.92 -8.76
C THR A 194 9.39 22.74 -9.87
N PRO A 195 9.90 23.83 -10.46
CA PRO A 195 10.99 23.77 -11.43
C PRO A 195 12.18 22.95 -10.89
N GLY A 196 12.76 22.10 -11.75
CA GLY A 196 13.85 21.20 -11.37
C GLY A 196 13.40 19.81 -10.92
N VAL A 197 12.09 19.60 -10.69
CA VAL A 197 11.54 18.24 -10.46
C VAL A 197 11.29 17.55 -11.79
N SER A 198 11.80 16.33 -11.95
CA SER A 198 11.50 15.50 -13.11
C SER A 198 11.20 14.06 -12.69
N VAL A 199 10.21 13.45 -13.36
CA VAL A 199 9.76 12.09 -13.09
C VAL A 199 10.07 11.23 -14.30
N ARG A 200 10.73 10.08 -14.08
CA ARG A 200 11.07 9.12 -15.14
C ARG A 200 10.48 7.77 -14.81
N PRO A 201 9.69 7.18 -15.73
CA PRO A 201 9.09 5.88 -15.51
C PRO A 201 10.13 4.76 -15.46
N ILE A 202 9.90 3.77 -14.60
CA ILE A 202 10.62 2.50 -14.59
C ILE A 202 9.66 1.43 -15.10
N VAL A 203 10.00 0.82 -16.22
CA VAL A 203 9.22 -0.30 -16.76
C VAL A 203 9.53 -1.56 -15.95
N LEU A 204 8.50 -2.15 -15.36
CA LEU A 204 8.61 -3.36 -14.57
C LEU A 204 8.59 -4.63 -15.45
N LEU A 205 8.80 -5.80 -14.82
CA LEU A 205 8.86 -7.10 -15.48
C LEU A 205 7.54 -7.45 -16.21
N ASP A 206 6.42 -6.96 -15.71
CA ASP A 206 5.09 -7.09 -16.30
C ASP A 206 4.76 -6.02 -17.37
N GLY A 207 5.74 -5.24 -17.78
CA GLY A 207 5.56 -4.14 -18.75
C GLY A 207 4.87 -2.90 -18.20
N SER A 208 4.38 -2.94 -16.96
CA SER A 208 3.71 -1.79 -16.34
C SER A 208 4.68 -0.69 -15.92
N VAL A 209 4.16 0.54 -15.83
CA VAL A 209 4.85 1.71 -15.27
C VAL A 209 4.18 2.05 -13.94
N GLU A 210 4.49 1.27 -12.91
CA GLU A 210 3.94 1.49 -11.56
C GLU A 210 4.88 2.34 -10.69
N VAL A 211 6.19 2.26 -10.93
CA VAL A 211 7.21 2.96 -10.12
C VAL A 211 8.05 3.87 -10.99
N ASN A 212 8.66 4.87 -10.35
CA ASN A 212 9.38 5.94 -11.04
C ASN A 212 10.68 6.30 -10.32
N GLU A 213 11.60 6.90 -11.07
CA GLU A 213 12.65 7.77 -10.55
C GLU A 213 12.11 9.19 -10.45
N VAL A 214 12.43 9.89 -9.38
CA VAL A 214 12.17 11.32 -9.21
C VAL A 214 13.48 12.05 -8.98
N TRP A 215 13.80 12.97 -9.86
CA TRP A 215 15.02 13.75 -9.83
C TRP A 215 14.74 15.17 -9.35
N PHE A 216 15.66 15.69 -8.54
CA PHE A 216 15.65 17.05 -8.04
C PHE A 216 16.95 17.73 -8.48
N ASP A 217 16.82 18.80 -9.29
CA ASP A 217 17.93 19.62 -9.75
C ASP A 217 17.70 21.07 -9.34
N ASN A 218 18.38 21.49 -8.28
CA ASN A 218 18.27 22.82 -7.67
C ASN A 218 16.80 23.20 -7.34
N VAL A 219 16.02 22.26 -6.83
CA VAL A 219 14.60 22.47 -6.52
C VAL A 219 14.46 23.34 -5.28
N GLU A 220 13.80 24.50 -5.42
CA GLU A 220 13.51 25.41 -4.32
C GLU A 220 12.27 24.98 -3.56
N VAL A 221 12.44 24.57 -2.32
CA VAL A 221 11.34 24.15 -1.43
C VAL A 221 11.24 25.14 -0.28
N PRO A 222 10.09 25.82 -0.09
CA PRO A 222 9.93 26.76 1.03
C PRO A 222 10.21 26.09 2.38
N VAL A 223 10.80 26.83 3.32
CA VAL A 223 11.10 26.32 4.67
C VAL A 223 9.82 25.89 5.40
N ASP A 224 8.68 26.51 5.08
CA ASP A 224 7.37 26.16 5.64
C ASP A 224 6.86 24.77 5.21
N ASN A 225 7.53 24.14 4.25
CA ASN A 225 7.24 22.77 3.83
C ASN A 225 8.06 21.72 4.63
N LEU A 226 8.87 22.13 5.59
CA LEU A 226 9.50 21.24 6.57
C LEU A 226 8.43 20.76 7.56
N VAL A 227 8.27 19.45 7.71
CA VAL A 227 7.40 18.90 8.75
C VAL A 227 8.16 18.75 10.05
N GLY A 228 7.64 19.36 11.10
CA GLY A 228 8.25 19.32 12.42
C GLY A 228 9.60 20.06 12.48
N GLU A 229 10.62 19.43 13.04
CA GLU A 229 11.96 20.01 13.26
C GLU A 229 12.96 19.47 12.24
N GLU A 230 13.89 20.34 11.83
CA GLU A 230 15.02 19.94 10.99
C GLU A 230 15.87 18.85 11.68
N ASN A 231 16.36 17.89 10.91
CA ASN A 231 17.15 16.74 11.37
C ASN A 231 16.36 15.73 12.25
N LYS A 232 15.03 15.84 12.35
CA LYS A 232 14.15 14.88 13.05
C LYS A 232 13.36 13.95 12.11
N GLY A 233 13.60 14.04 10.82
CA GLY A 233 12.86 13.28 9.80
C GLY A 233 12.89 11.76 10.00
N TRP A 234 13.96 11.21 10.58
CA TRP A 234 14.03 9.79 10.92
C TRP A 234 12.98 9.37 11.96
N THR A 235 12.69 10.24 12.93
CA THR A 235 11.62 10.00 13.91
C THR A 235 10.26 9.99 13.24
N TYR A 236 10.02 10.92 12.32
CA TYR A 236 8.76 11.00 11.57
C TYR A 236 8.59 9.82 10.60
N ALA A 237 9.68 9.37 9.96
CA ALA A 237 9.68 8.17 9.14
C ALA A 237 9.32 6.92 9.95
N LYS A 238 9.88 6.75 11.16
CA LYS A 238 9.51 5.62 12.06
C LYS A 238 8.04 5.68 12.47
N TYR A 239 7.52 6.85 12.76
CA TYR A 239 6.11 7.05 13.09
C TYR A 239 5.22 6.65 11.92
N LEU A 240 5.53 7.09 10.69
CA LEU A 240 4.82 6.73 9.47
C LEU A 240 4.83 5.21 9.24
N LEU A 241 6.01 4.58 9.30
CA LEU A 241 6.16 3.14 9.09
C LEU A 241 5.41 2.30 10.13
N ALA A 242 5.20 2.81 11.34
CA ALA A 242 4.38 2.13 12.35
C ALA A 242 2.89 2.12 11.97
N HIS A 243 2.39 3.17 11.34
CA HIS A 243 1.01 3.26 10.86
C HIS A 243 0.77 2.43 9.58
N GLU A 244 1.75 2.35 8.68
CA GLU A 244 1.68 1.57 7.44
C GLU A 244 1.54 0.06 7.71
N ARG A 245 2.19 -0.44 8.76
CA ARG A 245 2.33 -1.88 9.01
C ARG A 245 1.02 -2.62 9.27
N ALA A 246 -0.02 -1.95 9.71
CA ALA A 246 -1.33 -2.59 9.98
C ALA A 246 -1.98 -3.19 8.72
N GLY A 247 -1.74 -2.60 7.52
CA GLY A 247 -2.31 -3.05 6.24
C GLY A 247 -1.41 -3.97 5.40
N ILE A 248 -0.17 -4.23 5.83
CA ILE A 248 0.84 -4.92 5.00
C ILE A 248 0.51 -6.38 4.70
N GLY A 249 -0.26 -7.06 5.54
CA GLY A 249 -0.61 -8.48 5.34
C GLY A 249 -1.51 -8.75 4.13
N GLU A 250 -2.24 -7.75 3.64
CA GLU A 250 -3.12 -7.83 2.46
C GLU A 250 -4.07 -9.05 2.47
N VAL A 251 -4.49 -9.53 3.64
CA VAL A 251 -5.31 -10.74 3.78
C VAL A 251 -6.63 -10.64 3.02
N ASN A 252 -7.25 -9.46 3.02
CA ASN A 252 -8.53 -9.23 2.36
C ASN A 252 -8.41 -9.39 0.84
N ARG A 253 -7.30 -8.93 0.25
CA ARG A 253 -6.97 -9.21 -1.14
C ARG A 253 -6.73 -10.71 -1.35
N ALA A 254 -5.97 -11.35 -0.48
CA ALA A 254 -5.68 -12.78 -0.60
C ALA A 254 -6.95 -13.63 -0.60
N LYS A 255 -7.95 -13.29 0.24
CA LYS A 255 -9.27 -13.94 0.24
C LYS A 255 -9.97 -13.79 -1.11
N ARG A 256 -10.01 -12.61 -1.69
CA ARG A 256 -10.58 -12.39 -3.02
C ARG A 256 -9.84 -13.17 -4.11
N GLU A 257 -8.51 -13.15 -4.10
CA GLU A 257 -7.71 -13.87 -5.10
C GLU A 257 -7.81 -15.40 -4.93
N LEU A 258 -8.03 -15.89 -3.71
CA LEU A 258 -8.35 -17.31 -3.49
C LEU A 258 -9.65 -17.71 -4.18
N GLU A 259 -10.71 -16.92 -4.07
CA GLU A 259 -11.97 -17.17 -4.76
C GLU A 259 -11.81 -17.09 -6.29
N ARG A 260 -10.97 -16.18 -6.78
CA ARG A 260 -10.61 -16.12 -8.21
C ARG A 260 -9.88 -17.39 -8.64
N LEU A 261 -8.90 -17.87 -7.87
CA LEU A 261 -8.18 -19.12 -8.14
C LEU A 261 -9.11 -20.33 -8.16
N LYS A 262 -10.02 -20.44 -7.16
CA LYS A 262 -11.03 -21.51 -7.11
C LYS A 262 -11.91 -21.49 -8.36
N ARG A 263 -12.37 -20.32 -8.78
CA ARG A 263 -13.17 -20.16 -10.00
C ARG A 263 -12.41 -20.60 -11.26
N ILE A 264 -11.15 -20.19 -11.41
CA ILE A 264 -10.31 -20.63 -12.53
C ILE A 264 -10.14 -22.15 -12.50
N ALA A 265 -9.81 -22.74 -11.35
CA ALA A 265 -9.65 -24.17 -11.22
C ALA A 265 -10.94 -24.96 -11.55
N GLN A 266 -12.10 -24.43 -11.22
CA GLN A 266 -13.39 -25.01 -11.60
C GLN A 266 -13.62 -24.96 -13.11
N LEU A 267 -13.37 -23.81 -13.74
CA LEU A 267 -13.52 -23.62 -15.19
C LEU A 267 -12.62 -24.56 -16.00
N GLU A 268 -11.42 -24.83 -15.49
CA GLU A 268 -10.43 -25.68 -16.13
C GLU A 268 -10.53 -27.18 -15.72
N GLY A 269 -11.51 -27.53 -14.90
CA GLY A 269 -11.69 -28.91 -14.40
C GLY A 269 -10.65 -29.38 -13.40
N LEU A 270 -9.74 -28.48 -12.97
CA LEU A 270 -8.64 -28.80 -12.05
C LEU A 270 -9.10 -28.97 -10.60
N TYR A 271 -10.32 -28.57 -10.29
CA TYR A 271 -10.90 -28.81 -8.96
C TYR A 271 -11.16 -30.29 -8.68
N GLU A 272 -11.25 -31.12 -9.76
CA GLU A 272 -11.35 -32.57 -9.67
C GLU A 272 -9.97 -33.25 -9.55
N ASP A 273 -8.88 -32.56 -9.90
CA ASP A 273 -7.52 -33.05 -9.63
C ASP A 273 -7.18 -32.91 -8.16
N GLY A 274 -7.06 -34.03 -7.45
CA GLY A 274 -6.74 -34.06 -6.03
C GLY A 274 -5.46 -33.32 -5.67
N ARG A 275 -4.44 -33.38 -6.51
CA ARG A 275 -3.15 -32.69 -6.25
C ARG A 275 -3.29 -31.18 -6.36
N PHE A 276 -4.04 -30.69 -7.33
CA PHE A 276 -4.27 -29.25 -7.49
C PHE A 276 -5.16 -28.71 -6.38
N ARG A 277 -6.22 -29.46 -6.03
CA ARG A 277 -7.12 -29.12 -4.92
C ARG A 277 -6.37 -29.05 -3.57
N ASP A 278 -5.44 -29.97 -3.32
CA ASP A 278 -4.61 -29.95 -2.10
C ASP A 278 -3.75 -28.67 -2.03
N GLN A 279 -3.23 -28.18 -3.15
CA GLN A 279 -2.47 -26.91 -3.18
C GLN A 279 -3.38 -25.71 -2.88
N ILE A 280 -4.61 -25.69 -3.38
CA ILE A 280 -5.59 -24.65 -3.04
C ILE A 280 -5.92 -24.72 -1.53
N ALA A 281 -6.14 -25.90 -0.99
CA ALA A 281 -6.44 -26.09 0.44
C ALA A 281 -5.28 -25.62 1.34
N LEU A 282 -4.03 -25.92 1.00
CA LEU A 282 -2.87 -25.43 1.73
C LEU A 282 -2.76 -23.90 1.69
N LEU A 283 -3.03 -23.27 0.54
CA LEU A 283 -3.09 -21.82 0.44
C LEU A 283 -4.21 -21.24 1.30
N GLU A 284 -5.39 -21.87 1.32
CA GLU A 284 -6.52 -21.44 2.14
C GLU A 284 -6.17 -21.50 3.64
N VAL A 285 -5.51 -22.57 4.09
CA VAL A 285 -5.01 -22.69 5.47
C VAL A 285 -4.04 -21.55 5.82
N ASP A 286 -3.12 -21.21 4.91
CA ASP A 286 -2.19 -20.10 5.10
C ASP A 286 -2.90 -18.74 5.21
N ILE A 287 -3.93 -18.51 4.39
CA ILE A 287 -4.74 -17.29 4.42
C ILE A 287 -5.54 -17.20 5.74
N VAL A 288 -6.17 -18.30 6.18
CA VAL A 288 -6.87 -18.34 7.47
C VAL A 288 -5.92 -18.09 8.63
N ALA A 289 -4.73 -18.68 8.61
CA ALA A 289 -3.71 -18.43 9.65
C ALA A 289 -3.28 -16.95 9.68
N LEU A 290 -3.11 -16.33 8.52
CA LEU A 290 -2.81 -14.90 8.41
C LEU A 290 -3.95 -14.05 8.95
N GLU A 291 -5.20 -14.38 8.63
CA GLU A 291 -6.39 -13.70 9.14
C GLU A 291 -6.49 -13.79 10.67
N MET A 292 -6.30 -14.98 11.24
CA MET A 292 -6.29 -15.16 12.69
C MET A 292 -5.21 -14.31 13.37
N LEU A 293 -4.05 -14.17 12.75
CA LEU A 293 -2.98 -13.31 13.26
C LEU A 293 -3.39 -11.84 13.26
N ILE A 294 -4.04 -11.36 12.19
CA ILE A 294 -4.57 -9.98 12.10
C ILE A 294 -5.67 -9.76 13.13
N LEU A 295 -6.64 -10.67 13.24
CA LEU A 295 -7.73 -10.56 14.20
C LEU A 295 -7.24 -10.53 15.65
N ARG A 296 -6.15 -11.24 15.97
CA ARG A 296 -5.51 -11.15 17.29
C ARG A 296 -4.99 -9.75 17.57
N VAL A 297 -4.33 -9.12 16.60
CA VAL A 297 -3.82 -7.74 16.73
C VAL A 297 -4.96 -6.75 16.89
N VAL A 298 -5.97 -6.85 16.03
CA VAL A 298 -7.14 -5.99 16.02
C VAL A 298 -7.97 -6.13 17.30
N SER A 299 -8.20 -7.35 17.77
CA SER A 299 -8.96 -7.62 19.00
C SER A 299 -8.21 -7.18 20.27
N ALA A 300 -6.89 -7.20 20.29
CA ALA A 300 -6.12 -6.71 21.41
C ALA A 300 -6.34 -5.20 21.67
N SER A 301 -6.66 -4.43 20.64
CA SER A 301 -6.99 -3.01 20.76
C SER A 301 -8.33 -2.74 21.47
N ARG A 302 -9.27 -3.70 21.46
CA ARG A 302 -10.56 -3.61 22.20
C ARG A 302 -10.34 -3.50 23.71
N SER A 303 -9.40 -4.28 24.25
CA SER A 303 -9.20 -4.40 25.69
C SER A 303 -8.37 -3.29 26.30
N THR A 304 -7.55 -2.61 25.51
CA THR A 304 -6.59 -1.61 26.00
C THR A 304 -7.01 -0.17 25.73
N GLY A 305 -8.00 0.06 24.86
CA GLY A 305 -8.40 1.40 24.40
C GLY A 305 -7.27 2.16 23.68
N LYS A 306 -6.09 1.56 23.58
CA LYS A 306 -4.91 2.05 22.84
C LYS A 306 -4.47 0.97 21.90
N GLU A 307 -4.14 1.33 20.68
CA GLU A 307 -3.35 0.45 19.83
C GLU A 307 -2.06 0.13 20.60
N SER A 308 -1.94 -1.12 21.04
CA SER A 308 -0.77 -1.56 21.83
C SER A 308 0.43 -1.59 20.88
N GLY A 309 1.13 -0.47 20.76
CA GLY A 309 2.20 -0.25 19.81
C GLY A 309 3.29 -1.31 19.84
N LYS A 310 3.54 -1.92 21.00
CA LYS A 310 4.56 -2.96 21.14
C LYS A 310 4.11 -4.31 20.56
N GLN A 311 2.89 -4.77 20.86
CA GLN A 311 2.36 -6.04 20.32
C GLN A 311 2.11 -5.98 18.80
N THR A 312 1.72 -4.82 18.28
CA THR A 312 1.52 -4.61 16.84
C THR A 312 2.85 -4.61 16.09
N LEU A 313 3.91 -4.05 16.67
CA LEU A 313 5.26 -4.08 16.09
C LEU A 313 5.83 -5.50 16.01
N ASP A 314 5.59 -6.32 17.04
CA ASP A 314 6.10 -7.69 17.12
C ASP A 314 5.52 -8.60 16.03
N VAL A 315 4.30 -8.33 15.58
CA VAL A 315 3.57 -9.16 14.60
C VAL A 315 3.68 -8.62 13.16
N ALA A 316 3.93 -7.32 12.99
CA ALA A 316 3.93 -6.68 11.66
C ALA A 316 4.93 -7.33 10.68
N GLY A 317 6.11 -7.72 11.16
CA GLY A 317 7.09 -8.45 10.35
C GLY A 317 6.57 -9.80 9.85
N LEU A 318 5.88 -10.55 10.72
CA LEU A 318 5.26 -11.84 10.35
C LEU A 318 4.14 -11.65 9.34
N LEU A 319 3.27 -10.64 9.53
CA LEU A 319 2.20 -10.30 8.60
C LEU A 319 2.77 -10.00 7.20
N LYS A 320 3.84 -9.21 7.14
CA LYS A 320 4.50 -8.87 5.86
C LYS A 320 5.12 -10.09 5.18
N ILE A 321 5.86 -10.93 5.92
CA ILE A 321 6.48 -12.14 5.39
C ILE A 321 5.40 -13.06 4.82
N ARG A 322 4.43 -13.46 5.65
CA ARG A 322 3.38 -14.40 5.22
C ARG A 322 2.49 -13.82 4.13
N GLY A 323 2.08 -12.56 4.25
CA GLY A 323 1.28 -11.89 3.23
C GLY A 323 1.96 -11.86 1.85
N SER A 324 3.26 -11.52 1.79
CA SER A 324 3.99 -11.52 0.53
C SER A 324 4.22 -12.91 -0.06
N GLU A 325 4.45 -13.93 0.76
CA GLU A 325 4.57 -15.33 0.33
C GLU A 325 3.23 -15.86 -0.23
N ILE A 326 2.12 -15.57 0.44
CA ILE A 326 0.76 -15.89 -0.03
C ILE A 326 0.47 -15.22 -1.38
N GLN A 327 0.83 -13.94 -1.53
CA GLN A 327 0.65 -13.21 -2.78
C GLN A 327 1.40 -13.85 -3.94
N GLN A 328 2.63 -14.28 -3.73
CA GLN A 328 3.38 -15.00 -4.74
C GLN A 328 2.76 -16.37 -5.05
N ARG A 329 2.27 -17.05 -4.01
CA ARG A 329 1.73 -18.40 -4.15
C ARG A 329 0.42 -18.44 -4.95
N TYR A 330 -0.55 -17.55 -4.67
CA TYR A 330 -1.79 -17.57 -5.45
C TYR A 330 -1.57 -17.19 -6.92
N THR A 331 -0.66 -16.26 -7.23
CA THR A 331 -0.33 -15.94 -8.63
C THR A 331 0.36 -17.09 -9.35
N GLU A 332 1.22 -17.83 -8.66
CA GLU A 332 1.83 -19.04 -9.18
C GLU A 332 0.79 -20.14 -9.48
N LEU A 333 -0.13 -20.40 -8.54
CA LEU A 333 -1.18 -21.40 -8.74
C LEU A 333 -2.13 -21.03 -9.88
N MET A 334 -2.43 -19.75 -10.08
CA MET A 334 -3.20 -19.27 -11.23
C MET A 334 -2.46 -19.54 -12.55
N MET A 335 -1.15 -19.29 -12.61
CA MET A 335 -0.32 -19.65 -13.77
C MET A 335 -0.33 -21.15 -14.04
N LEU A 336 -0.19 -21.97 -12.99
CA LEU A 336 -0.23 -23.43 -13.12
C LEU A 336 -1.61 -23.92 -13.60
N ALA A 337 -2.69 -23.24 -13.21
CA ALA A 337 -4.04 -23.58 -13.64
C ALA A 337 -4.24 -23.40 -15.16
N GLY A 338 -3.63 -22.38 -15.75
CA GLY A 338 -3.68 -22.16 -17.18
C GLY A 338 -2.68 -23.02 -17.98
N GLY A 339 -1.71 -23.63 -17.28
CA GLY A 339 -0.67 -24.45 -17.91
C GLY A 339 0.03 -23.70 -19.05
N PRO A 340 0.20 -24.32 -20.23
CA PRO A 340 0.88 -23.68 -21.37
C PRO A 340 0.14 -22.44 -21.91
N PHE A 341 -1.16 -22.33 -21.68
CA PHE A 341 -1.97 -21.21 -22.16
C PHE A 341 -1.77 -19.93 -21.34
N SER A 342 -1.27 -20.03 -20.10
CA SER A 342 -0.93 -18.88 -19.26
C SER A 342 0.53 -18.44 -19.42
N VAL A 343 1.38 -19.15 -20.18
CA VAL A 343 2.80 -18.78 -20.38
C VAL A 343 3.00 -17.56 -21.28
N PRO A 344 2.25 -17.40 -22.40
CA PRO A 344 2.40 -16.23 -23.25
C PRO A 344 2.12 -14.93 -22.47
N PHE A 345 3.04 -13.97 -22.55
CA PHE A 345 2.89 -12.66 -21.95
C PHE A 345 2.49 -11.64 -23.02
N VAL A 346 1.30 -11.10 -22.86
CA VAL A 346 0.74 -10.04 -23.71
C VAL A 346 0.38 -8.89 -22.78
N ALA A 347 1.22 -7.86 -22.73
CA ALA A 347 1.04 -6.74 -21.80
C ALA A 347 -0.29 -6.01 -22.03
N GLU A 348 -0.70 -5.84 -23.30
CA GLU A 348 -1.92 -5.17 -23.69
C GLU A 348 -3.19 -5.90 -23.22
N ALA A 349 -3.10 -7.21 -22.97
CA ALA A 349 -4.23 -8.00 -22.47
C ALA A 349 -4.61 -7.68 -21.02
N MET A 350 -3.78 -6.93 -20.32
CA MET A 350 -4.11 -6.39 -18.99
C MET A 350 -4.94 -5.09 -19.08
N GLU A 351 -5.09 -4.50 -20.26
CA GLU A 351 -5.91 -3.31 -20.45
C GLU A 351 -7.39 -3.67 -20.65
N ALA A 352 -8.28 -2.96 -19.98
CA ALA A 352 -9.71 -3.18 -20.13
C ALA A 352 -10.17 -2.84 -21.55
N GLY A 353 -10.91 -3.77 -22.16
CA GLY A 353 -11.40 -3.60 -23.55
C GLY A 353 -10.42 -4.05 -24.62
N TRP A 354 -9.30 -4.68 -24.26
CA TRP A 354 -8.42 -5.32 -25.24
C TRP A 354 -9.17 -6.35 -26.11
N GLN A 355 -8.96 -6.29 -27.43
CA GLN A 355 -9.67 -7.09 -28.44
C GLN A 355 -8.70 -7.98 -29.25
N GLY A 356 -7.47 -8.16 -28.81
CA GLY A 356 -6.50 -9.02 -29.47
C GLY A 356 -6.81 -10.51 -29.28
N ASP A 357 -6.07 -11.35 -30.01
CA ASP A 357 -6.20 -12.80 -29.92
C ASP A 357 -5.64 -13.32 -28.59
N ALA A 358 -6.49 -13.83 -27.73
CA ALA A 358 -6.07 -14.51 -26.50
C ALA A 358 -5.55 -15.91 -26.82
N VAL A 359 -4.49 -16.33 -26.14
CA VAL A 359 -4.03 -17.72 -26.16
C VAL A 359 -4.79 -18.50 -25.10
N GLY A 360 -5.65 -19.42 -25.51
CA GLY A 360 -6.55 -20.13 -24.61
C GLY A 360 -7.75 -19.28 -24.16
N ALA A 361 -8.26 -19.54 -22.96
CA ALA A 361 -9.39 -18.81 -22.41
C ALA A 361 -9.01 -17.36 -22.03
N ALA A 362 -9.92 -16.42 -22.23
CA ALA A 362 -9.67 -15.00 -21.98
C ALA A 362 -9.19 -14.68 -20.56
N HIS A 363 -9.60 -15.46 -19.57
CA HIS A 363 -9.18 -15.27 -18.17
C HIS A 363 -7.70 -15.63 -17.89
N PHE A 364 -6.99 -16.28 -18.86
CA PHE A 364 -5.56 -16.53 -18.73
C PHE A 364 -4.70 -15.30 -19.06
N ALA A 365 -5.18 -14.43 -19.94
CA ALA A 365 -4.41 -13.30 -20.46
C ALA A 365 -3.73 -12.43 -19.38
N PRO A 366 -4.38 -12.07 -18.25
CA PRO A 366 -3.74 -11.24 -17.20
C PRO A 366 -2.87 -12.04 -16.22
N LEU A 367 -2.82 -13.39 -16.29
CA LEU A 367 -2.18 -14.20 -15.24
C LEU A 367 -0.67 -14.03 -15.22
N THR A 368 -0.02 -14.05 -16.38
CA THR A 368 1.44 -13.89 -16.51
C THR A 368 1.89 -12.52 -16.03
N GLY A 369 1.20 -11.44 -16.45
CA GLY A 369 1.48 -10.09 -15.96
C GLY A 369 1.34 -10.01 -14.46
N SER A 370 0.27 -10.53 -13.88
CA SER A 370 0.07 -10.61 -12.43
C SER A 370 1.20 -11.38 -11.74
N TYR A 371 1.57 -12.56 -12.26
CA TYR A 371 2.68 -13.34 -11.71
C TYR A 371 3.99 -12.54 -11.71
N PHE A 372 4.34 -11.85 -12.77
CA PHE A 372 5.54 -11.02 -12.86
C PHE A 372 5.49 -9.85 -11.88
N ASN A 373 4.37 -9.14 -11.81
CA ASN A 373 4.19 -8.01 -10.90
C ASN A 373 4.40 -8.39 -9.44
N TYR A 374 3.88 -9.54 -9.01
CA TYR A 374 3.97 -9.96 -7.61
C TYR A 374 5.34 -10.53 -7.18
N ARG A 375 6.32 -10.71 -8.08
CA ARG A 375 7.68 -11.14 -7.69
C ARG A 375 8.39 -10.12 -6.79
N LYS A 376 8.04 -8.83 -6.86
CA LYS A 376 8.61 -7.76 -6.03
C LYS A 376 8.06 -7.69 -4.60
N THR A 377 6.96 -8.39 -4.27
CA THR A 377 6.26 -8.26 -2.98
C THR A 377 7.12 -8.65 -1.77
N THR A 378 8.09 -9.55 -1.94
CA THR A 378 9.04 -9.93 -0.88
C THR A 378 10.18 -8.92 -0.70
N ILE A 379 10.29 -7.90 -1.56
CA ILE A 379 11.39 -6.93 -1.58
C ILE A 379 10.97 -5.59 -0.99
N TYR A 380 9.87 -5.00 -1.46
CA TYR A 380 9.43 -3.67 -1.01
C TYR A 380 8.79 -3.71 0.39
N GLY A 381 8.62 -2.53 1.01
CA GLY A 381 8.03 -2.42 2.35
C GLY A 381 8.89 -3.08 3.45
N GLY A 382 10.22 -3.09 3.23
CA GLY A 382 11.20 -3.89 3.97
C GLY A 382 11.26 -5.33 3.47
N SER A 383 12.45 -5.77 2.99
CA SER A 383 12.58 -7.12 2.45
C SER A 383 12.24 -8.20 3.50
N ASN A 384 11.84 -9.39 3.05
CA ASN A 384 11.52 -10.48 3.97
C ASN A 384 12.70 -10.86 4.86
N GLU A 385 13.95 -10.68 4.39
CA GLU A 385 15.17 -10.88 5.17
C GLU A 385 15.27 -9.88 6.31
N VAL A 386 15.04 -8.58 6.03
CA VAL A 386 15.01 -7.52 7.06
C VAL A 386 13.90 -7.78 8.08
N GLN A 387 12.72 -8.19 7.61
CA GLN A 387 11.60 -8.50 8.49
C GLN A 387 11.89 -9.72 9.39
N ARG A 388 12.54 -10.78 8.87
CA ARG A 388 12.99 -11.93 9.68
C ARG A 388 13.99 -11.50 10.74
N ASN A 389 14.94 -10.61 10.42
CA ASN A 389 15.90 -10.09 11.40
C ASN A 389 15.17 -9.30 12.51
N ILE A 390 14.21 -8.44 12.16
CA ILE A 390 13.43 -7.68 13.15
C ILE A 390 12.65 -8.62 14.06
N VAL A 391 11.97 -9.63 13.51
CA VAL A 391 11.23 -10.63 14.28
C VAL A 391 12.17 -11.40 15.21
N ALA A 392 13.32 -11.84 14.71
CA ALA A 392 14.31 -12.56 15.52
C ALA A 392 14.82 -11.71 16.69
N GLN A 393 15.17 -10.45 16.45
CA GLN A 393 15.59 -9.52 17.51
C GLN A 393 14.50 -9.32 18.57
N THR A 394 13.25 -9.20 18.14
CA THR A 394 12.12 -9.02 19.06
C THR A 394 11.86 -10.26 19.92
N VAL A 395 11.91 -11.46 19.31
CA VAL A 395 11.61 -12.73 19.99
C VAL A 395 12.77 -13.20 20.87
N LEU A 396 14.00 -13.02 20.39
CA LEU A 396 15.22 -13.50 21.09
C LEU A 396 15.80 -12.46 22.06
N GLY A 397 15.34 -11.21 22.00
CA GLY A 397 15.82 -10.14 22.88
C GLY A 397 17.27 -9.73 22.61
N SER A 398 17.76 -9.88 21.36
CA SER A 398 19.14 -9.61 20.95
C SER A 398 19.30 -8.25 20.28
#